data_6ccaad4e363671edfae78d4a0fa7d928
#
_entry.id   6ccaad4e363671edfae78d4a0fa7d928
#
_cell.length_a   1.000
_cell.length_b   1.000
_cell.length_c   1.000
_cell.angle_alpha   90.00
_cell.angle_beta   90.00
_cell.angle_gamma   90.00
#
_symmetry.space_group_name_H-M   'P 1'
#
loop_
_entity.id
_entity.type
_entity.pdbx_description
1 polymer ?
#
loop_
_entity_poly.entity_id
_entity_poly.type
_entity_poly.pdbx_seq_one_letter_code
_entity_poly.pdbx_strand_id
1 'polypeptide(L)'
;MSLKPKKHSDIQKLKEKMKVKASRMDTMNELPPYTMIVSEGIKTEPLYLNGFVSKINEKYKHITKEPHIQVYGTARNTQGLIRFVEKMIANGQWRHFKKFWLVYDKDDFPLDNFDNTQFEAEAKKAPEMAVAWSNESIELWFLLHFQEYHANNGRKQYIEKLNE
;
A
#
# COMPACT_ATOMS: atom_id res chain seq x y z
N MET A 1 49.26 19.56 -17.97
CA MET A 1 48.66 19.22 -16.67
C MET A 1 49.09 17.80 -16.28
N SER A 2 49.87 17.64 -15.21
CA SER A 2 50.30 16.32 -14.73
C SER A 2 49.17 15.64 -13.98
N LEU A 3 48.60 14.57 -14.53
CA LEU A 3 47.61 13.74 -13.86
C LEU A 3 48.29 12.89 -12.79
N LYS A 4 48.28 13.34 -11.54
CA LYS A 4 48.79 12.52 -10.43
C LYS A 4 47.93 11.27 -10.29
N PRO A 5 48.51 10.06 -10.14
CA PRO A 5 47.78 8.83 -9.96
C PRO A 5 46.91 8.90 -8.68
N LYS A 6 45.66 8.47 -8.78
CA LYS A 6 44.73 8.44 -7.62
C LYS A 6 45.27 7.47 -6.56
N LYS A 7 45.22 7.86 -5.29
CA LYS A 7 45.57 6.98 -4.17
C LYS A 7 44.64 5.78 -4.12
N HIS A 8 45.12 4.64 -3.68
CA HIS A 8 44.36 3.38 -3.60
C HIS A 8 43.07 3.54 -2.78
N SER A 9 43.09 4.35 -1.71
CA SER A 9 41.92 4.72 -0.90
C SER A 9 40.83 5.46 -1.68
N ASP A 10 41.24 6.33 -2.64
CA ASP A 10 40.30 7.08 -3.46
C ASP A 10 39.63 6.20 -4.51
N ILE A 11 40.36 5.21 -5.00
CA ILE A 11 39.83 4.19 -5.94
C ILE A 11 38.81 3.30 -5.21
N GLN A 12 39.08 2.89 -3.96
CA GLN A 12 38.16 2.11 -3.16
C GLN A 12 36.86 2.88 -2.88
N LYS A 13 36.95 4.13 -2.42
CA LYS A 13 35.81 5.00 -2.22
C LYS A 13 34.98 5.23 -3.49
N LEU A 14 35.63 5.31 -4.65
CA LEU A 14 34.94 5.44 -5.93
C LEU A 14 34.18 4.16 -6.29
N LYS A 15 34.81 2.99 -6.08
CA LYS A 15 34.18 1.68 -6.28
C LYS A 15 32.97 1.47 -5.38
N GLU A 16 33.06 1.85 -4.10
CA GLU A 16 31.91 1.80 -3.17
C GLU A 16 30.77 2.72 -3.59
N LYS A 17 31.10 3.98 -3.97
CA LYS A 17 30.08 4.92 -4.51
C LYS A 17 29.41 4.39 -5.78
N MET A 18 30.17 3.74 -6.67
CA MET A 18 29.64 3.12 -7.89
C MET A 18 28.73 1.92 -7.56
N LYS A 19 29.12 1.06 -6.60
CA LYS A 19 28.27 -0.05 -6.13
C LYS A 19 26.97 0.44 -5.52
N VAL A 20 27.02 1.46 -4.67
CA VAL A 20 25.81 2.07 -4.07
C VAL A 20 24.93 2.71 -5.13
N LYS A 21 25.52 3.35 -6.13
CA LYS A 21 24.77 3.95 -7.25
C LYS A 21 24.15 2.88 -8.15
N ALA A 22 24.86 1.81 -8.46
CA ALA A 22 24.35 0.67 -9.22
C ALA A 22 23.20 -0.02 -8.46
N SER A 23 23.35 -0.33 -7.16
CA SER A 23 22.31 -0.91 -6.33
C SER A 23 21.06 -0.02 -6.25
N ARG A 24 21.22 1.31 -6.16
CA ARG A 24 20.08 2.26 -6.21
C ARG A 24 19.41 2.31 -7.58
N MET A 25 20.18 2.17 -8.66
CA MET A 25 19.62 2.09 -10.02
C MET A 25 18.87 0.78 -10.25
N ASP A 26 19.38 -0.34 -9.76
CA ASP A 26 18.72 -1.65 -9.86
C ASP A 26 17.38 -1.64 -9.09
N THR A 27 17.34 -1.12 -7.88
CA THR A 27 16.09 -0.96 -7.11
C THR A 27 15.10 0.05 -7.73
N MET A 28 15.58 1.00 -8.52
CA MET A 28 14.70 1.95 -9.23
C MET A 28 14.15 1.40 -10.56
N ASN A 29 14.73 0.33 -11.09
CA ASN A 29 14.34 -0.25 -12.38
C ASN A 29 13.39 -1.45 -12.24
N GLU A 30 13.20 -1.99 -11.03
CA GLU A 30 12.18 -3.00 -10.80
C GLU A 30 10.79 -2.33 -10.77
N LEU A 31 9.96 -2.72 -11.74
CA LEU A 31 8.56 -2.30 -11.74
C LEU A 31 7.85 -2.94 -10.55
N PRO A 32 7.04 -2.17 -9.80
CA PRO A 32 6.25 -2.76 -8.74
C PRO A 32 5.30 -3.81 -9.34
N PRO A 33 4.98 -4.89 -8.61
CA PRO A 33 4.03 -5.88 -9.08
C PRO A 33 2.67 -5.22 -9.31
N TYR A 34 1.93 -5.68 -10.32
CA TYR A 34 0.54 -5.28 -10.50
C TYR A 34 -0.23 -5.54 -9.20
N THR A 35 -0.73 -4.49 -8.61
CA THR A 35 -1.32 -4.51 -7.26
C THR A 35 -2.75 -4.00 -7.30
N MET A 36 -3.66 -4.74 -6.69
CA MET A 36 -5.03 -4.29 -6.41
C MET A 36 -5.16 -3.98 -4.92
N ILE A 37 -5.64 -2.79 -4.61
CA ILE A 37 -6.03 -2.39 -3.25
C ILE A 37 -7.54 -2.51 -3.17
N VAL A 38 -8.02 -3.31 -2.24
CA VAL A 38 -9.45 -3.60 -2.07
C VAL A 38 -9.88 -3.10 -0.69
N SER A 39 -10.74 -2.08 -0.66
CA SER A 39 -11.19 -1.49 0.59
C SER A 39 -12.60 -1.94 0.97
N GLU A 40 -12.87 -1.93 2.26
CA GLU A 40 -14.18 -2.15 2.83
C GLU A 40 -15.14 -1.04 2.40
N GLY A 41 -14.76 0.23 2.57
CA GLY A 41 -15.55 1.37 2.13
C GLY A 41 -15.53 1.57 0.61
N ILE A 42 -16.59 2.19 0.10
CA ILE A 42 -16.75 2.47 -1.34
C ILE A 42 -16.33 3.86 -1.75
N LYS A 43 -16.09 4.76 -0.80
CA LYS A 43 -15.79 6.18 -1.08
C LYS A 43 -14.54 6.67 -0.36
N THR A 44 -14.54 6.63 0.97
CA THR A 44 -13.54 7.30 1.81
C THR A 44 -12.13 6.78 1.54
N GLU A 45 -11.91 5.49 1.75
CA GLU A 45 -10.62 4.84 1.51
C GLU A 45 -10.21 4.89 0.03
N PRO A 46 -11.11 4.55 -0.94
CA PRO A 46 -10.75 4.66 -2.35
C PRO A 46 -10.36 6.07 -2.78
N LEU A 47 -11.05 7.11 -2.34
CA LEU A 47 -10.71 8.50 -2.67
C LEU A 47 -9.34 8.88 -2.12
N TYR A 48 -9.08 8.56 -0.87
CA TYR A 48 -7.80 8.83 -0.22
C TYR A 48 -6.65 8.09 -0.91
N LEU A 49 -6.80 6.77 -1.09
CA LEU A 49 -5.77 5.93 -1.69
C LEU A 49 -5.49 6.28 -3.15
N ASN A 50 -6.52 6.63 -3.94
CA ASN A 50 -6.34 7.08 -5.31
C ASN A 50 -5.50 8.35 -5.43
N GLY A 51 -5.49 9.22 -4.42
CA GLY A 51 -4.60 10.37 -4.37
C GLY A 51 -3.12 10.00 -4.44
N PHE A 52 -2.70 8.89 -3.79
CA PHE A 52 -1.33 8.36 -3.86
C PHE A 52 -1.11 7.50 -5.11
N VAL A 53 -2.06 6.61 -5.39
CA VAL A 53 -1.98 5.67 -6.52
C VAL A 53 -1.83 6.39 -7.84
N SER A 54 -2.53 7.50 -8.03
CA SER A 54 -2.41 8.34 -9.23
C SER A 54 -0.99 8.84 -9.46
N LYS A 55 -0.33 9.32 -8.40
CA LYS A 55 1.07 9.79 -8.46
C LYS A 55 2.04 8.65 -8.77
N ILE A 56 1.80 7.46 -8.23
CA ILE A 56 2.63 6.29 -8.49
C ILE A 56 2.46 5.84 -9.93
N ASN A 57 1.23 5.67 -10.39
CA ASN A 57 0.94 5.24 -11.75
C ASN A 57 1.46 6.24 -12.80
N GLU A 58 1.36 7.54 -12.53
CA GLU A 58 1.92 8.59 -13.39
C GLU A 58 3.43 8.41 -13.63
N LYS A 59 4.16 7.96 -12.62
CA LYS A 59 5.60 7.68 -12.72
C LYS A 59 5.90 6.55 -13.72
N TYR A 60 4.98 5.60 -13.85
CA TYR A 60 5.17 4.40 -14.69
C TYR A 60 4.40 4.42 -16.02
N LYS A 61 3.59 5.45 -16.28
CA LYS A 61 2.72 5.55 -17.47
C LYS A 61 3.41 5.37 -18.83
N HIS A 62 4.71 5.66 -18.88
CA HIS A 62 5.50 5.51 -20.11
C HIS A 62 6.01 4.09 -20.33
N ILE A 63 5.91 3.23 -19.33
CA ILE A 63 6.47 1.88 -19.35
C ILE A 63 5.36 0.85 -19.50
N THR A 64 4.17 1.16 -18.99
CA THR A 64 3.04 0.23 -18.95
C THR A 64 1.80 0.78 -19.64
N LYS A 65 1.04 -0.11 -20.26
CA LYS A 65 -0.23 0.25 -20.92
C LYS A 65 -1.36 0.45 -19.91
N GLU A 66 -1.29 -0.25 -18.78
CA GLU A 66 -2.31 -0.23 -17.74
C GLU A 66 -1.73 0.26 -16.42
N PRO A 67 -2.56 0.86 -15.55
CA PRO A 67 -2.13 1.28 -14.22
C PRO A 67 -1.59 0.09 -13.41
N HIS A 68 -0.40 0.25 -12.84
CA HIS A 68 0.21 -0.79 -12.00
C HIS A 68 -0.55 -1.05 -10.72
N ILE A 69 -1.13 0.00 -10.14
CA ILE A 69 -1.88 -0.06 -8.89
C ILE A 69 -3.29 0.43 -9.17
N GLN A 70 -4.27 -0.32 -8.71
CA GLN A 70 -5.68 0.05 -8.79
C GLN A 70 -6.33 -0.06 -7.43
N VAL A 71 -7.39 0.72 -7.19
CA VAL A 71 -8.15 0.73 -5.95
C VAL A 71 -9.59 0.39 -6.23
N TYR A 72 -10.16 -0.50 -5.43
CA TYR A 72 -11.55 -0.94 -5.55
C TYR A 72 -12.25 -0.94 -4.19
N GLY A 73 -13.34 -0.20 -4.06
CA GLY A 73 -14.20 -0.19 -2.87
C GLY A 73 -15.34 -1.20 -3.00
N THR A 74 -15.63 -1.97 -1.92
CA THR A 74 -16.53 -3.13 -2.01
C THR A 74 -17.84 -3.01 -1.26
N ALA A 75 -17.95 -2.18 -0.22
CA ALA A 75 -19.02 -2.22 0.78
C ALA A 75 -19.18 -3.60 1.45
N ARG A 76 -18.07 -4.32 1.68
CA ARG A 76 -18.06 -5.64 2.30
C ARG A 76 -17.29 -5.57 3.60
N ASN A 77 -17.76 -6.34 4.59
CA ASN A 77 -17.03 -6.49 5.84
C ASN A 77 -15.69 -7.24 5.64
N THR A 78 -14.85 -7.18 6.64
CA THR A 78 -13.49 -7.70 6.68
C THR A 78 -13.34 -9.12 6.12
N GLN A 79 -14.13 -10.09 6.59
CA GLN A 79 -14.10 -11.48 6.09
C GLN A 79 -14.59 -11.61 4.64
N GLY A 80 -15.51 -10.73 4.23
CA GLY A 80 -16.03 -10.69 2.86
C GLY A 80 -15.01 -10.25 1.83
N LEU A 81 -13.95 -9.51 2.24
CA LEU A 81 -12.93 -9.01 1.32
C LEU A 81 -12.10 -10.14 0.69
N ILE A 82 -11.61 -11.09 1.49
CA ILE A 82 -10.82 -12.22 0.96
C ILE A 82 -11.65 -13.01 -0.05
N ARG A 83 -12.85 -13.41 0.34
CA ARG A 83 -13.75 -14.19 -0.53
C ARG A 83 -14.10 -13.45 -1.81
N PHE A 84 -14.24 -12.13 -1.72
CA PHE A 84 -14.50 -11.29 -2.87
C PHE A 84 -13.30 -11.28 -3.84
N VAL A 85 -12.09 -11.08 -3.35
CA VAL A 85 -10.86 -11.13 -4.15
C VAL A 85 -10.70 -12.48 -4.84
N GLU A 86 -10.87 -13.58 -4.10
CA GLU A 86 -10.79 -14.93 -4.64
C GLU A 86 -11.81 -15.16 -5.76
N LYS A 87 -13.04 -14.68 -5.57
CA LYS A 87 -14.09 -14.75 -6.59
C LYS A 87 -13.71 -13.97 -7.86
N MET A 88 -13.15 -12.77 -7.72
CA MET A 88 -12.74 -11.95 -8.85
C MET A 88 -11.58 -12.57 -9.62
N ILE A 89 -10.65 -13.22 -8.92
CA ILE A 89 -9.56 -13.97 -9.55
C ILE A 89 -10.09 -15.21 -10.26
N ALA A 90 -10.97 -15.99 -9.62
CA ALA A 90 -11.56 -17.20 -10.20
C ALA A 90 -12.35 -16.90 -11.48
N ASN A 91 -13.07 -15.78 -11.50
CA ASN A 91 -13.82 -15.31 -12.66
C ASN A 91 -12.93 -14.74 -13.77
N GLY A 92 -11.61 -14.67 -13.57
CA GLY A 92 -10.65 -14.21 -14.57
C GLY A 92 -10.43 -12.70 -14.62
N GLN A 93 -11.22 -11.90 -13.90
CA GLN A 93 -11.17 -10.44 -13.97
C GLN A 93 -9.88 -9.86 -13.40
N TRP A 94 -9.34 -10.45 -12.30
CA TRP A 94 -8.18 -9.95 -11.58
C TRP A 94 -6.94 -10.85 -11.64
N ARG A 95 -6.87 -11.75 -12.63
CA ARG A 95 -5.74 -12.71 -12.77
C ARG A 95 -4.38 -12.06 -13.01
N HIS A 96 -4.36 -10.86 -13.55
CA HIS A 96 -3.11 -10.15 -13.85
C HIS A 96 -2.46 -9.51 -12.61
N PHE A 97 -3.24 -9.25 -11.53
CA PHE A 97 -2.69 -8.76 -10.28
C PHE A 97 -1.91 -9.85 -9.55
N LYS A 98 -0.74 -9.49 -9.06
CA LYS A 98 0.15 -10.38 -8.32
C LYS A 98 0.10 -10.15 -6.81
N LYS A 99 -0.34 -8.95 -6.42
CA LYS A 99 -0.45 -8.53 -5.03
C LYS A 99 -1.81 -7.89 -4.76
N PHE A 100 -2.36 -8.20 -3.60
CA PHE A 100 -3.59 -7.59 -3.10
C PHE A 100 -3.35 -6.99 -1.71
N TRP A 101 -3.82 -5.77 -1.51
CA TRP A 101 -3.95 -5.16 -0.20
C TRP A 101 -5.41 -5.09 0.17
N LEU A 102 -5.76 -5.64 1.34
CA LEU A 102 -7.08 -5.56 1.93
C LEU A 102 -7.08 -4.42 2.95
N VAL A 103 -7.91 -3.42 2.72
CA VAL A 103 -7.97 -2.21 3.55
C VAL A 103 -9.31 -2.15 4.25
N TYR A 104 -9.28 -2.10 5.58
CA TYR A 104 -10.48 -2.09 6.40
C TYR A 104 -10.25 -1.41 7.75
N ASP A 105 -11.34 -1.00 8.38
CA ASP A 105 -11.34 -0.46 9.73
C ASP A 105 -11.47 -1.61 10.74
N LYS A 106 -10.81 -1.46 11.90
CA LYS A 106 -10.94 -2.43 12.99
C LYS A 106 -12.34 -2.38 13.60
N ASP A 107 -12.95 -1.19 13.65
CA ASP A 107 -14.25 -0.95 14.24
C ASP A 107 -14.50 -1.74 15.55
N ASP A 108 -15.74 -1.98 15.91
CA ASP A 108 -16.16 -2.79 17.05
C ASP A 108 -16.25 -4.30 16.73
N PHE A 109 -15.58 -4.77 15.69
CA PHE A 109 -15.61 -6.21 15.34
C PHE A 109 -14.96 -7.07 16.43
N PRO A 110 -15.52 -8.28 16.68
CA PRO A 110 -14.87 -9.25 17.54
C PRO A 110 -13.41 -9.51 17.09
N LEU A 111 -12.49 -9.52 18.03
CA LEU A 111 -11.06 -9.72 17.77
C LEU A 111 -10.79 -10.98 16.94
N ASP A 112 -11.51 -12.06 17.19
CA ASP A 112 -11.36 -13.32 16.47
C ASP A 112 -11.56 -13.18 14.95
N ASN A 113 -12.53 -12.37 14.52
CA ASN A 113 -12.80 -12.16 13.10
C ASN A 113 -11.71 -11.30 12.44
N PHE A 114 -11.17 -10.34 13.18
CA PHE A 114 -10.11 -9.48 12.73
C PHE A 114 -8.79 -10.25 12.55
N ASP A 115 -8.36 -10.95 13.59
CA ASP A 115 -7.12 -11.74 13.60
C ASP A 115 -7.16 -12.86 12.54
N ASN A 116 -8.27 -13.58 12.43
CA ASN A 116 -8.44 -14.63 11.43
C ASN A 116 -8.31 -14.12 10.01
N THR A 117 -8.84 -12.93 9.70
CA THR A 117 -8.73 -12.33 8.36
C THR A 117 -7.29 -11.98 8.04
N GLN A 118 -6.54 -11.43 9.00
CA GLN A 118 -5.13 -11.13 8.82
C GLN A 118 -4.33 -12.40 8.56
N PHE A 119 -4.47 -13.43 9.40
CA PHE A 119 -3.77 -14.71 9.25
C PHE A 119 -4.11 -15.41 7.93
N GLU A 120 -5.39 -15.39 7.54
CA GLU A 120 -5.82 -15.97 6.27
C GLU A 120 -5.21 -15.25 5.07
N ALA A 121 -5.17 -13.91 5.08
CA ALA A 121 -4.56 -13.12 4.03
C ALA A 121 -3.06 -13.37 3.93
N GLU A 122 -2.33 -13.30 5.05
CA GLU A 122 -0.88 -13.48 5.10
C GLU A 122 -0.43 -14.91 4.71
N ALA A 123 -1.30 -15.90 4.88
CA ALA A 123 -1.05 -17.27 4.42
C ALA A 123 -1.07 -17.42 2.89
N LYS A 124 -1.71 -16.48 2.17
CA LYS A 124 -1.80 -16.50 0.71
C LYS A 124 -0.49 -16.06 0.08
N LYS A 125 0.10 -16.89 -0.76
CA LYS A 125 1.40 -16.61 -1.43
C LYS A 125 1.26 -16.41 -2.93
N ALA A 126 0.19 -16.89 -3.53
CA ALA A 126 -0.05 -16.75 -4.97
C ALA A 126 -1.55 -16.66 -5.27
N PRO A 127 -2.10 -15.47 -5.45
CA PRO A 127 -1.43 -14.16 -5.33
C PRO A 127 -1.09 -13.81 -3.87
N GLU A 128 -0.08 -12.96 -3.70
CA GLU A 128 0.28 -12.42 -2.38
C GLU A 128 -0.86 -11.54 -1.86
N MET A 129 -1.27 -11.78 -0.63
CA MET A 129 -2.25 -10.92 0.06
C MET A 129 -1.63 -10.33 1.32
N ALA A 130 -1.93 -9.06 1.57
CA ALA A 130 -1.54 -8.36 2.78
C ALA A 130 -2.71 -7.51 3.27
N VAL A 131 -2.67 -7.13 4.54
CA VAL A 131 -3.71 -6.29 5.15
C VAL A 131 -3.15 -4.94 5.57
N ALA A 132 -4.00 -3.93 5.50
CA ALA A 132 -3.77 -2.63 6.10
C ALA A 132 -5.06 -2.22 6.80
N TRP A 133 -4.96 -1.93 8.08
CA TRP A 133 -6.14 -1.61 8.88
C TRP A 133 -5.93 -0.37 9.74
N SER A 134 -7.01 0.34 10.00
CA SER A 134 -7.05 1.49 10.89
C SER A 134 -7.68 1.14 12.23
N ASN A 135 -7.12 1.68 13.29
CA ASN A 135 -7.65 1.52 14.64
C ASN A 135 -8.08 2.89 15.18
N GLU A 136 -9.28 3.11 15.40
CA GLU A 136 -10.51 2.35 15.23
C GLU A 136 -11.05 2.46 13.80
N SER A 137 -10.85 3.62 13.15
CA SER A 137 -11.34 3.96 11.83
C SER A 137 -10.36 4.87 11.07
N ILE A 138 -10.49 4.95 9.78
CA ILE A 138 -9.61 5.73 8.90
C ILE A 138 -9.67 7.23 9.18
N GLU A 139 -10.75 7.73 9.78
CA GLU A 139 -10.90 9.14 10.15
C GLU A 139 -9.83 9.56 11.18
N LEU A 140 -9.44 8.68 12.10
CA LEU A 140 -8.31 8.95 12.99
C LEU A 140 -7.01 9.15 12.19
N TRP A 141 -6.77 8.33 11.18
CA TRP A 141 -5.61 8.48 10.30
C TRP A 141 -5.64 9.83 9.58
N PHE A 142 -6.79 10.28 9.10
CA PHE A 142 -6.90 11.61 8.49
C PHE A 142 -6.62 12.73 9.48
N LEU A 143 -7.17 12.64 10.69
CA LEU A 143 -6.96 13.64 11.74
C LEU A 143 -5.48 13.81 12.08
N LEU A 144 -4.72 12.71 12.14
CA LEU A 144 -3.28 12.70 12.43
C LEU A 144 -2.42 13.38 11.35
N HIS A 145 -2.96 13.64 10.16
CA HIS A 145 -2.27 14.48 9.16
C HIS A 145 -2.30 15.97 9.48
N PHE A 146 -3.23 16.40 10.33
CA PHE A 146 -3.44 17.82 10.63
C PHE A 146 -3.00 18.17 12.05
N GLN A 147 -3.09 17.23 12.99
CA GLN A 147 -2.76 17.48 14.40
C GLN A 147 -2.35 16.21 15.13
N GLU A 148 -1.58 16.37 16.21
CA GLU A 148 -1.38 15.30 17.18
C GLU A 148 -2.69 15.01 17.93
N TYR A 149 -3.02 13.72 18.10
CA TYR A 149 -4.23 13.31 18.78
C TYR A 149 -3.97 12.05 19.63
N HIS A 150 -4.18 12.18 20.93
CA HIS A 150 -3.86 11.12 21.88
C HIS A 150 -5.09 10.53 22.61
N ALA A 151 -6.27 11.10 22.39
CA ALA A 151 -7.49 10.63 23.01
C ALA A 151 -8.14 9.52 22.17
N ASN A 152 -8.65 8.49 22.83
CA ASN A 152 -9.43 7.43 22.22
C ASN A 152 -10.93 7.75 22.38
N ASN A 153 -11.45 8.62 21.56
CA ASN A 153 -12.80 9.17 21.68
C ASN A 153 -13.81 8.59 20.72
N GLY A 154 -13.35 7.74 19.79
CA GLY A 154 -14.18 7.08 18.80
C GLY A 154 -14.47 7.92 17.54
N ARG A 155 -14.94 7.23 16.51
CA ARG A 155 -15.14 7.74 15.14
C ARG A 155 -15.91 9.05 15.05
N LYS A 156 -16.98 9.21 15.83
CA LYS A 156 -17.80 10.44 15.80
C LYS A 156 -16.98 11.69 16.12
N GLN A 157 -16.14 11.61 17.15
CA GLN A 157 -15.31 12.75 17.55
C GLN A 157 -14.18 13.02 16.55
N TYR A 158 -13.65 12.00 15.88
CA TYR A 158 -12.68 12.21 14.81
C TYR A 158 -13.30 12.98 13.65
N ILE A 159 -14.54 12.63 13.24
CA ILE A 159 -15.28 13.34 12.19
C ILE A 159 -15.59 14.77 12.61
N GLU A 160 -16.04 15.01 13.86
CA GLU A 160 -16.30 16.35 14.36
C GLU A 160 -15.05 17.23 14.25
N LYS A 161 -13.90 16.71 14.69
CA LYS A 161 -12.63 17.46 14.61
C LYS A 161 -12.08 17.65 13.20
N LEU A 162 -12.42 16.81 12.27
CA LEU A 162 -12.06 16.97 10.86
C LEU A 162 -12.91 18.05 10.18
N ASN A 163 -14.03 18.41 10.77
CA ASN A 163 -14.96 19.44 10.26
C ASN A 163 -14.74 20.83 10.92
N GLU A 164 -13.89 20.93 11.94
CA GLU A 164 -13.46 22.18 12.55
C GLU A 164 -12.42 22.91 11.68
#